data_d82fc70cf1f12c849174280792bfa720
#
_entry.id   d82fc70cf1f12c849174280792bfa720
#
_cell.length_a   1.000
_cell.length_b   1.000
_cell.length_c   1.000
_cell.angle_alpha   90.00
_cell.angle_beta   90.00
_cell.angle_gamma   90.00
#
_symmetry.space_group_name_H-M   'P 1'
#
loop_
_entity.id
_entity.type
_entity.pdbx_description
1 polymer ?
#
loop_
_entity_poly.entity_id
_entity_poly.type
_entity_poly.pdbx_seq_one_letter_code
_entity_poly.pdbx_strand_id
1 'polypeptide(L)'
;MARTDVQLMLDVKAGDEQSFELLLRKYRTPLVNFLYRMVRNTAVAEDLAQEVFLRVYRARQEYAPSAKFTTWMFRIATNLALNSVRDNRHRQMEISMDQTTDTGEDEQRPLDVPDRAPSVEQELVARWRAEMIMKAIHALPEKQRAAVLLHKYQELDYDEIARVLDCSESALKSLLFRAYENLRVQLAPLVNNNSVRV
;
A
#
# COMPACT_ATOMS: atom_id res chain seq x y z
N MET A 1 -5.46 0.91 -30.46
CA MET A 1 -6.09 1.21 -29.16
C MET A 1 -5.31 0.49 -28.06
N ALA A 2 -5.03 1.14 -26.94
CA ALA A 2 -4.37 0.48 -25.80
C ALA A 2 -5.33 -0.56 -25.18
N ARG A 3 -4.85 -1.79 -24.98
CA ARG A 3 -5.63 -2.86 -24.32
C ARG A 3 -5.92 -2.47 -22.86
N THR A 4 -7.13 -2.72 -22.38
CA THR A 4 -7.47 -2.50 -20.98
C THR A 4 -6.87 -3.60 -20.10
N ASP A 5 -6.72 -3.35 -18.80
CA ASP A 5 -6.18 -4.36 -17.86
C ASP A 5 -7.04 -5.62 -17.80
N VAL A 6 -8.36 -5.47 -17.94
CA VAL A 6 -9.30 -6.59 -18.05
C VAL A 6 -9.01 -7.40 -19.30
N GLN A 7 -8.79 -6.73 -20.45
CA GLN A 7 -8.45 -7.42 -21.70
C GLN A 7 -7.10 -8.15 -21.59
N LEU A 8 -6.08 -7.46 -21.05
CA LEU A 8 -4.77 -8.10 -20.80
C LEU A 8 -4.93 -9.37 -19.92
N MET A 9 -5.74 -9.31 -18.87
CA MET A 9 -5.94 -10.46 -17.99
C MET A 9 -6.73 -11.59 -18.68
N LEU A 10 -7.67 -11.27 -19.56
CA LEU A 10 -8.34 -12.28 -20.39
C LEU A 10 -7.38 -12.92 -21.41
N ASP A 11 -6.47 -12.13 -21.99
CA ASP A 11 -5.44 -12.64 -22.88
C ASP A 11 -4.48 -13.59 -22.12
N VAL A 12 -4.09 -13.24 -20.86
CA VAL A 12 -3.33 -14.12 -19.96
C VAL A 12 -4.07 -15.44 -19.69
N LYS A 13 -5.37 -15.38 -19.47
CA LYS A 13 -6.23 -16.55 -19.30
C LYS A 13 -6.21 -17.43 -20.56
N ALA A 14 -6.14 -16.81 -21.74
CA ALA A 14 -6.01 -17.52 -23.02
C ALA A 14 -4.59 -18.06 -23.30
N GLY A 15 -3.61 -17.77 -22.45
CA GLY A 15 -2.23 -18.25 -22.55
C GLY A 15 -1.22 -17.23 -23.11
N ASP A 16 -1.58 -15.97 -23.27
CA ASP A 16 -0.67 -14.92 -23.72
C ASP A 16 0.21 -14.41 -22.57
N GLU A 17 1.45 -14.90 -22.51
CA GLU A 17 2.44 -14.50 -21.50
C GLU A 17 2.89 -13.04 -21.64
N GLN A 18 2.88 -12.48 -22.86
CA GLN A 18 3.26 -11.08 -23.08
C GLN A 18 2.26 -10.13 -22.40
N SER A 19 0.98 -10.46 -22.41
CA SER A 19 -0.03 -9.70 -21.69
C SER A 19 0.18 -9.73 -20.17
N PHE A 20 0.69 -10.84 -19.62
CA PHE A 20 1.06 -10.89 -18.21
C PHE A 20 2.27 -10.01 -17.92
N GLU A 21 3.29 -10.01 -18.76
CA GLU A 21 4.46 -9.13 -18.63
C GLU A 21 4.07 -7.65 -18.65
N LEU A 22 3.12 -7.25 -19.47
CA LEU A 22 2.60 -5.87 -19.51
C LEU A 22 1.92 -5.50 -18.20
N LEU A 23 1.08 -6.38 -17.63
CA LEU A 23 0.46 -6.17 -16.31
C LEU A 23 1.53 -6.06 -15.22
N LEU A 24 2.54 -6.94 -15.25
CA LEU A 24 3.63 -6.96 -14.29
C LEU A 24 4.41 -5.64 -14.32
N ARG A 25 4.83 -5.18 -15.49
CA ARG A 25 5.52 -3.89 -15.67
C ARG A 25 4.68 -2.71 -15.17
N LYS A 26 3.38 -2.70 -15.47
CA LYS A 26 2.47 -1.63 -15.09
C LYS A 26 2.28 -1.55 -13.58
N TYR A 27 2.14 -2.69 -12.90
CA TYR A 27 1.71 -2.75 -11.50
C TYR A 27 2.83 -3.06 -10.50
N ARG A 28 4.03 -3.44 -10.92
CA ARG A 28 5.14 -3.75 -10.01
C ARG A 28 5.42 -2.62 -9.04
N THR A 29 5.68 -1.41 -9.53
CA THR A 29 6.03 -0.28 -8.68
C THR A 29 4.88 0.17 -7.77
N PRO A 30 3.64 0.40 -8.26
CA PRO A 30 2.51 0.72 -7.40
C PRO A 30 2.27 -0.35 -6.32
N LEU A 31 2.41 -1.62 -6.66
CA LEU A 31 2.18 -2.74 -5.75
C LEU A 31 3.25 -2.82 -4.66
N VAL A 32 4.54 -2.74 -5.02
CA VAL A 32 5.65 -2.73 -4.06
C VAL A 32 5.52 -1.52 -3.12
N ASN A 33 5.21 -0.34 -3.66
CA ASN A 33 5.01 0.85 -2.85
C ASN A 33 3.84 0.72 -1.86
N PHE A 34 2.72 0.14 -2.30
CA PHE A 34 1.59 -0.15 -1.41
C PHE A 34 1.99 -1.10 -0.29
N LEU A 35 2.62 -2.22 -0.64
CA LEU A 35 3.06 -3.24 0.32
C LEU A 35 4.11 -2.69 1.29
N TYR A 36 5.08 -1.92 0.79
CA TYR A 36 6.06 -1.25 1.67
C TYR A 36 5.39 -0.32 2.69
N ARG A 37 4.40 0.49 2.25
CA ARG A 37 3.64 1.34 3.18
C ARG A 37 2.81 0.53 4.17
N MET A 38 2.44 -0.70 3.85
CA MET A 38 1.77 -1.61 4.78
C MET A 38 2.72 -2.21 5.82
N VAL A 39 3.89 -2.73 5.40
CA VAL A 39 4.76 -3.56 6.24
C VAL A 39 6.03 -2.87 6.74
N ARG A 40 6.46 -1.75 6.11
CA ARG A 40 7.70 -1.00 6.40
C ARG A 40 8.99 -1.83 6.36
N ASN A 41 9.04 -2.83 5.51
CA ASN A 41 10.23 -3.60 5.23
C ASN A 41 10.29 -3.87 3.72
N THR A 42 11.38 -3.43 3.09
CA THR A 42 11.53 -3.48 1.63
C THR A 42 11.59 -4.92 1.13
N ALA A 43 12.38 -5.77 1.77
CA ALA A 43 12.51 -7.17 1.37
C ALA A 43 11.17 -7.90 1.49
N VAL A 44 10.46 -7.74 2.59
CA VAL A 44 9.12 -8.31 2.79
C VAL A 44 8.12 -7.77 1.76
N ALA A 45 8.18 -6.47 1.44
CA ALA A 45 7.29 -5.88 0.44
C ALA A 45 7.53 -6.44 -0.97
N GLU A 46 8.79 -6.66 -1.34
CA GLU A 46 9.16 -7.27 -2.62
C GLU A 46 8.73 -8.74 -2.69
N ASP A 47 8.95 -9.52 -1.63
CA ASP A 47 8.50 -10.91 -1.54
C ASP A 47 6.98 -11.02 -1.64
N LEU A 48 6.25 -10.17 -0.92
CA LEU A 48 4.80 -10.12 -0.99
C LEU A 48 4.31 -9.71 -2.40
N ALA A 49 4.99 -8.78 -3.07
CA ALA A 49 4.63 -8.39 -4.43
C ALA A 49 4.82 -9.56 -5.42
N GLN A 50 5.90 -10.32 -5.29
CA GLN A 50 6.12 -11.54 -6.08
C GLN A 50 5.00 -12.56 -5.82
N GLU A 51 4.64 -12.81 -4.57
CA GLU A 51 3.56 -13.73 -4.21
C GLU A 51 2.21 -13.27 -4.75
N VAL A 52 1.91 -11.94 -4.76
CA VAL A 52 0.69 -11.41 -5.40
C VAL A 52 0.66 -11.77 -6.88
N PHE A 53 1.74 -11.51 -7.62
CA PHE A 53 1.78 -11.84 -9.05
C PHE A 53 1.70 -13.34 -9.33
N LEU A 54 2.33 -14.17 -8.49
CA LEU A 54 2.21 -15.61 -8.58
C LEU A 54 0.76 -16.07 -8.36
N ARG A 55 0.05 -15.50 -7.39
CA ARG A 55 -1.38 -15.80 -7.16
C ARG A 55 -2.25 -15.33 -8.30
N VAL A 56 -2.00 -14.13 -8.84
CA VAL A 56 -2.68 -13.62 -10.03
C VAL A 56 -2.51 -14.60 -11.20
N TYR A 57 -1.28 -15.05 -11.45
CA TYR A 57 -0.99 -15.99 -12.55
C TYR A 57 -1.62 -17.37 -12.33
N ARG A 58 -1.53 -17.93 -11.12
CA ARG A 58 -2.14 -19.23 -10.78
C ARG A 58 -3.65 -19.21 -10.91
N ALA A 59 -4.30 -18.12 -10.46
CA ALA A 59 -5.74 -17.95 -10.53
C ALA A 59 -6.27 -17.45 -11.89
N ARG A 60 -5.41 -17.33 -12.91
CA ARG A 60 -5.80 -16.78 -14.22
C ARG A 60 -6.95 -17.50 -14.88
N GLN A 61 -7.05 -18.83 -14.70
CA GLN A 61 -8.12 -19.64 -15.30
C GLN A 61 -9.49 -19.36 -14.66
N GLU A 62 -9.51 -18.96 -13.38
CA GLU A 62 -10.73 -18.64 -12.63
C GLU A 62 -11.09 -17.16 -12.75
N TYR A 63 -10.23 -16.35 -13.39
CA TYR A 63 -10.48 -14.92 -13.53
C TYR A 63 -11.79 -14.65 -14.27
N ALA A 64 -12.69 -13.91 -13.63
CA ALA A 64 -13.91 -13.38 -14.21
C ALA A 64 -13.93 -11.86 -14.04
N PRO A 65 -14.23 -11.09 -15.10
CA PRO A 65 -14.17 -9.62 -15.06
C PRO A 65 -15.42 -9.02 -14.37
N SER A 66 -15.69 -9.43 -13.13
CA SER A 66 -16.79 -8.91 -12.30
C SER A 66 -16.46 -7.59 -11.61
N ALA A 67 -15.17 -7.19 -11.62
CA ALA A 67 -14.64 -5.94 -11.08
C ALA A 67 -13.42 -5.51 -11.89
N LYS A 68 -12.89 -4.31 -11.62
CA LYS A 68 -11.60 -3.88 -12.20
C LYS A 68 -10.48 -4.85 -11.78
N PHE A 69 -9.54 -5.08 -12.69
CA PHE A 69 -8.35 -5.90 -12.39
C PHE A 69 -7.61 -5.41 -11.12
N THR A 70 -7.49 -4.09 -10.96
CA THR A 70 -6.86 -3.46 -9.79
C THR A 70 -7.56 -3.84 -8.49
N THR A 71 -8.88 -3.83 -8.43
CA THR A 71 -9.65 -4.22 -7.25
C THR A 71 -9.34 -5.66 -6.84
N TRP A 72 -9.29 -6.58 -7.82
CA TRP A 72 -8.96 -7.98 -7.57
C TRP A 72 -7.51 -8.16 -7.11
N MET A 73 -6.55 -7.53 -7.79
CA MET A 73 -5.13 -7.60 -7.43
C MET A 73 -4.86 -7.02 -6.04
N PHE A 74 -5.41 -5.83 -5.73
CA PHE A 74 -5.23 -5.20 -4.42
C PHE A 74 -5.96 -5.94 -3.29
N ARG A 75 -7.02 -6.70 -3.58
CA ARG A 75 -7.61 -7.63 -2.60
C ARG A 75 -6.61 -8.71 -2.19
N ILE A 76 -5.91 -9.32 -3.15
CA ILE A 76 -4.86 -10.31 -2.87
C ILE A 76 -3.73 -9.67 -2.07
N ALA A 77 -3.24 -8.50 -2.51
CA ALA A 77 -2.16 -7.77 -1.87
C ALA A 77 -2.47 -7.38 -0.42
N THR A 78 -3.68 -6.84 -0.19
CA THR A 78 -4.12 -6.42 1.15
C THR A 78 -4.22 -7.60 2.10
N ASN A 79 -4.78 -8.72 1.67
CA ASN A 79 -4.88 -9.92 2.51
C ASN A 79 -3.50 -10.46 2.89
N LEU A 80 -2.56 -10.50 1.95
CA LEU A 80 -1.18 -10.91 2.22
C LEU A 80 -0.48 -9.97 3.19
N ALA A 81 -0.62 -8.66 2.98
CA ALA A 81 -0.02 -7.66 3.86
C ALA A 81 -0.59 -7.72 5.29
N LEU A 82 -1.91 -7.86 5.45
CA LEU A 82 -2.55 -7.98 6.76
C LEU A 82 -2.10 -9.24 7.51
N ASN A 83 -1.96 -10.36 6.80
CA ASN A 83 -1.43 -11.60 7.38
C ASN A 83 0.02 -11.43 7.82
N SER A 84 0.89 -10.87 6.95
CA SER A 84 2.29 -10.63 7.26
C SER A 84 2.48 -9.72 8.49
N VAL A 85 1.72 -8.62 8.59
CA VAL A 85 1.77 -7.71 9.74
C VAL A 85 1.34 -8.43 11.03
N ARG A 86 0.27 -9.23 10.97
CA ARG A 86 -0.21 -10.00 12.11
C ARG A 86 0.80 -11.05 12.57
N ASP A 87 1.39 -11.79 11.64
CA ASP A 87 2.38 -12.84 11.93
C ASP A 87 3.66 -12.23 12.53
N ASN A 88 4.11 -11.07 12.02
CA ASN A 88 5.25 -10.35 12.59
C ASN A 88 4.97 -9.87 14.01
N ARG A 89 3.75 -9.37 14.29
CA ARG A 89 3.34 -8.96 15.63
C ARG A 89 3.34 -10.13 16.61
N HIS A 90 2.86 -11.30 16.20
CA HIS A 90 2.93 -12.52 17.04
C HIS A 90 4.36 -12.91 17.35
N ARG A 91 5.26 -12.94 16.35
CA ARG A 91 6.68 -13.23 16.56
C ARG A 91 7.35 -12.21 17.50
N GLN A 92 7.06 -10.92 17.36
CA GLN A 92 7.61 -9.91 18.26
C GLN A 92 7.09 -10.07 19.69
N MET A 93 5.84 -10.48 19.91
CA MET A 93 5.32 -10.77 21.25
C MET A 93 6.00 -12.00 21.85
N GLU A 94 6.24 -13.07 21.09
CA GLU A 94 6.97 -14.27 21.55
C GLU A 94 8.41 -13.94 21.90
N ILE A 95 9.12 -13.16 21.07
CA ILE A 95 10.51 -12.73 21.31
C ILE A 95 10.61 -11.75 22.49
N SER A 96 9.63 -10.86 22.66
CA SER A 96 9.60 -9.87 23.76
C SER A 96 9.38 -10.53 25.14
N MET A 97 8.95 -11.78 25.19
CA MET A 97 8.94 -12.56 26.43
C MET A 97 10.33 -13.13 26.77
N ASP A 98 11.27 -13.15 25.84
CA ASP A 98 12.58 -13.78 26.01
C ASP A 98 13.77 -12.83 25.93
N GLN A 99 13.72 -11.70 25.20
CA GLN A 99 14.81 -10.69 25.17
C GLN A 99 14.38 -9.35 24.55
N THR A 100 14.88 -8.23 25.12
CA THR A 100 14.92 -6.90 24.51
C THR A 100 15.95 -6.88 23.38
N THR A 101 15.51 -6.77 22.13
CA THR A 101 16.39 -6.48 21.00
C THR A 101 15.79 -5.39 20.11
N ASP A 102 16.63 -4.40 19.92
CA ASP A 102 16.54 -3.23 19.05
C ASP A 102 16.21 -3.64 17.61
N THR A 103 15.06 -3.18 17.11
CA THR A 103 14.70 -3.36 15.70
C THR A 103 15.26 -2.19 14.91
N GLY A 104 16.40 -2.43 14.25
CA GLY A 104 17.03 -1.49 13.34
C GLY A 104 16.05 -0.93 12.30
N GLU A 105 15.94 0.39 12.25
CA GLU A 105 15.23 1.14 11.23
C GLU A 105 16.04 1.03 9.94
N ASP A 106 15.49 0.31 8.96
CA ASP A 106 16.06 0.22 7.61
C ASP A 106 15.70 1.50 6.84
N GLU A 107 16.65 2.44 6.76
CA GLU A 107 16.55 3.66 5.98
C GLU A 107 16.66 3.34 4.49
N GLN A 108 15.54 3.13 3.81
CA GLN A 108 15.53 3.07 2.36
C GLN A 108 14.47 4.00 1.74
N ARG A 109 14.96 4.74 0.73
CA ARG A 109 14.37 5.86 0.02
C ARG A 109 13.00 5.58 -0.61
N PRO A 110 12.04 6.51 -0.53
CA PRO A 110 10.92 6.57 -1.47
C PRO A 110 11.44 6.97 -2.85
N LEU A 111 11.12 6.17 -3.86
CA LEU A 111 11.30 6.52 -5.27
C LEU A 111 10.15 7.41 -5.71
N ASP A 112 10.36 8.72 -5.61
CA ASP A 112 9.56 9.69 -6.36
C ASP A 112 10.45 10.89 -6.70
N VAL A 113 10.64 11.13 -7.99
CA VAL A 113 11.45 12.23 -8.54
C VAL A 113 10.49 13.28 -9.09
N PRO A 114 10.40 14.48 -8.52
CA PRO A 114 9.74 15.60 -9.16
C PRO A 114 10.76 16.39 -10.01
N ASP A 115 10.31 16.74 -11.19
CA ASP A 115 10.99 17.58 -12.15
C ASP A 115 10.98 19.04 -11.67
N ARG A 116 12.07 19.47 -11.07
CA ARG A 116 12.67 20.78 -10.79
C ARG A 116 13.54 20.63 -9.53
N ALA A 117 14.84 20.83 -9.69
CA ALA A 117 15.79 20.71 -8.59
C ALA A 117 15.42 21.67 -7.43
N PRO A 118 14.85 21.17 -6.34
CA PRO A 118 14.60 21.98 -5.15
C PRO A 118 15.92 22.26 -4.46
N SER A 119 16.00 23.35 -3.68
CA SER A 119 17.17 23.60 -2.85
C SER A 119 17.34 22.44 -1.85
N VAL A 120 18.59 22.16 -1.45
CA VAL A 120 18.91 21.08 -0.47
C VAL A 120 18.05 21.19 0.80
N GLU A 121 17.77 22.41 1.24
CA GLU A 121 16.89 22.68 2.39
C GLU A 121 15.43 22.28 2.12
N GLN A 122 14.91 22.56 0.93
CA GLN A 122 13.55 22.17 0.51
C GLN A 122 13.41 20.65 0.40
N GLU A 123 14.45 19.98 -0.10
CA GLU A 123 14.47 18.50 -0.13
C GLU A 123 14.48 17.89 1.27
N LEU A 124 15.27 18.43 2.20
CA LEU A 124 15.31 17.96 3.58
C LEU A 124 13.95 18.10 4.27
N VAL A 125 13.31 19.25 4.10
CA VAL A 125 11.97 19.50 4.66
C VAL A 125 10.92 18.56 4.04
N ALA A 126 10.99 18.33 2.73
CA ALA A 126 10.08 17.39 2.04
C ALA A 126 10.26 15.96 2.53
N ARG A 127 11.50 15.49 2.69
CA ARG A 127 11.82 14.16 3.24
C ARG A 127 11.31 14.02 4.67
N TRP A 128 11.59 14.99 5.54
CA TRP A 128 11.11 14.99 6.91
C TRP A 128 9.57 14.93 6.98
N ARG A 129 8.87 15.74 6.15
CA ARG A 129 7.40 15.68 6.07
C ARG A 129 6.89 14.32 5.61
N ALA A 130 7.50 13.76 4.57
CA ALA A 130 7.14 12.43 4.05
C ALA A 130 7.31 11.35 5.12
N GLU A 131 8.41 11.40 5.88
CA GLU A 131 8.67 10.48 6.97
C GLU A 131 7.62 10.60 8.09
N MET A 132 7.29 11.83 8.51
CA MET A 132 6.26 12.07 9.53
C MET A 132 4.88 11.56 9.09
N ILE A 133 4.51 11.78 7.82
CA ILE A 133 3.27 11.24 7.25
C ILE A 133 3.30 9.71 7.27
N MET A 134 4.42 9.10 6.87
CA MET A 134 4.54 7.65 6.88
C MET A 134 4.50 7.06 8.30
N LYS A 135 5.13 7.69 9.28
CA LYS A 135 5.03 7.31 10.70
C LYS A 135 3.57 7.37 11.17
N ALA A 136 2.85 8.44 10.87
CA ALA A 136 1.45 8.59 11.23
C ALA A 136 0.54 7.53 10.57
N ILE A 137 0.74 7.25 9.29
CA ILE A 137 0.01 6.20 8.57
C ILE A 137 0.30 4.82 9.19
N HIS A 138 1.57 4.56 9.54
CA HIS A 138 1.96 3.27 10.12
C HIS A 138 1.41 3.06 11.54
N ALA A 139 1.21 4.12 12.30
CA ALA A 139 0.59 4.08 13.63
C ALA A 139 -0.92 3.77 13.57
N LEU A 140 -1.57 3.84 12.41
CA LEU A 140 -2.97 3.44 12.26
C LEU A 140 -3.14 1.92 12.48
N PRO A 141 -4.29 1.50 13.02
CA PRO A 141 -4.71 0.10 12.96
C PRO A 141 -4.65 -0.43 11.52
N GLU A 142 -4.27 -1.69 11.35
CA GLU A 142 -3.92 -2.29 10.06
C GLU A 142 -5.00 -2.11 8.97
N LYS A 143 -6.28 -2.33 9.31
CA LYS A 143 -7.39 -2.13 8.36
C LYS A 143 -7.61 -0.65 8.02
N GLN A 144 -7.41 0.27 8.98
CA GLN A 144 -7.49 1.71 8.73
C GLN A 144 -6.35 2.16 7.80
N ARG A 145 -5.14 1.67 8.05
CA ARG A 145 -3.97 1.89 7.19
C ARG A 145 -4.25 1.44 5.76
N ALA A 146 -4.70 0.20 5.58
CA ALA A 146 -5.03 -0.34 4.27
C ALA A 146 -6.09 0.53 3.54
N ALA A 147 -7.17 0.92 4.22
CA ALA A 147 -8.20 1.78 3.63
C ALA A 147 -7.65 3.12 3.16
N VAL A 148 -6.83 3.80 3.98
CA VAL A 148 -6.20 5.08 3.62
C VAL A 148 -5.27 4.93 2.44
N LEU A 149 -4.43 3.88 2.42
CA LEU A 149 -3.49 3.64 1.33
C LEU A 149 -4.19 3.34 0.01
N LEU A 150 -5.24 2.51 0.03
CA LEU A 150 -6.04 2.21 -1.16
C LEU A 150 -6.73 3.47 -1.71
N HIS A 151 -7.30 4.30 -0.82
CA HIS A 151 -8.01 5.51 -1.22
C HIS A 151 -7.06 6.60 -1.74
N LYS A 152 -5.93 6.87 -1.07
CA LYS A 152 -5.05 8.01 -1.36
C LYS A 152 -3.95 7.73 -2.37
N TYR A 153 -3.49 6.50 -2.45
CA TYR A 153 -2.33 6.15 -3.29
C TYR A 153 -2.68 5.22 -4.44
N GLN A 154 -3.83 4.54 -4.39
CA GLN A 154 -4.29 3.67 -5.48
C GLN A 154 -5.54 4.22 -6.18
N GLU A 155 -6.05 5.34 -5.70
CA GLU A 155 -7.21 6.06 -6.27
C GLU A 155 -8.45 5.17 -6.45
N LEU A 156 -8.60 4.12 -5.61
CA LEU A 156 -9.77 3.27 -5.64
C LEU A 156 -10.97 4.01 -5.04
N ASP A 157 -12.13 3.81 -5.63
CA ASP A 157 -13.38 4.33 -5.08
C ASP A 157 -13.87 3.53 -3.86
N TYR A 158 -14.89 4.03 -3.16
CA TYR A 158 -15.34 3.42 -1.90
C TYR A 158 -15.91 2.02 -2.10
N ASP A 159 -16.62 1.76 -3.19
CA ASP A 159 -17.15 0.44 -3.51
C ASP A 159 -16.01 -0.56 -3.77
N GLU A 160 -14.99 -0.14 -4.51
CA GLU A 160 -13.80 -0.94 -4.77
C GLU A 160 -13.03 -1.27 -3.49
N ILE A 161 -12.79 -0.27 -2.61
CA ILE A 161 -12.10 -0.47 -1.34
C ILE A 161 -12.92 -1.39 -0.42
N ALA A 162 -14.25 -1.22 -0.39
CA ALA A 162 -15.14 -2.08 0.39
C ALA A 162 -15.03 -3.55 -0.05
N ARG A 163 -14.97 -3.80 -1.36
CA ARG A 163 -14.70 -5.13 -1.93
C ARG A 163 -13.31 -5.67 -1.59
N VAL A 164 -12.28 -4.81 -1.61
CA VAL A 164 -10.90 -5.20 -1.23
C VAL A 164 -10.83 -5.60 0.22
N LEU A 165 -11.47 -4.85 1.13
CA LEU A 165 -11.43 -5.06 2.58
C LEU A 165 -12.50 -6.02 3.11
N ASP A 166 -13.34 -6.56 2.21
CA ASP A 166 -14.45 -7.44 2.53
C ASP A 166 -15.36 -6.87 3.63
N CYS A 167 -15.89 -5.66 3.36
CA CYS A 167 -16.78 -4.95 4.28
C CYS A 167 -17.86 -4.17 3.53
N SER A 168 -18.89 -3.72 4.25
CA SER A 168 -19.88 -2.83 3.65
C SER A 168 -19.31 -1.42 3.42
N GLU A 169 -19.87 -0.70 2.47
CA GLU A 169 -19.48 0.71 2.20
C GLU A 169 -19.68 1.61 3.42
N SER A 170 -20.74 1.37 4.21
CA SER A 170 -20.98 2.08 5.47
C SER A 170 -19.89 1.81 6.52
N ALA A 171 -19.45 0.56 6.64
CA ALA A 171 -18.35 0.18 7.52
C ALA A 171 -17.04 0.83 7.05
N LEU A 172 -16.78 0.86 5.74
CA LEU A 172 -15.61 1.53 5.17
C LEU A 172 -15.62 3.03 5.46
N LYS A 173 -16.75 3.73 5.27
CA LYS A 173 -16.89 5.17 5.60
C LYS A 173 -16.54 5.44 7.05
N SER A 174 -17.04 4.61 7.98
CA SER A 174 -16.74 4.72 9.40
C SER A 174 -15.25 4.46 9.69
N LEU A 175 -14.63 3.52 8.99
CA LEU A 175 -13.24 3.15 9.13
C LEU A 175 -12.33 4.27 8.63
N LEU A 176 -12.61 4.86 7.46
CA LEU A 176 -11.88 6.00 6.91
C LEU A 176 -12.05 7.26 7.78
N PHE A 177 -13.25 7.53 8.28
CA PHE A 177 -13.49 8.65 9.20
C PHE A 177 -12.56 8.57 10.42
N ARG A 178 -12.53 7.41 11.11
CA ARG A 178 -11.64 7.21 12.26
C ARG A 178 -10.16 7.32 11.88
N ALA A 179 -9.77 6.79 10.73
CA ALA A 179 -8.41 6.88 10.25
C ALA A 179 -7.98 8.34 10.02
N TYR A 180 -8.82 9.14 9.36
CA TYR A 180 -8.51 10.55 9.11
C TYR A 180 -8.51 11.39 10.39
N GLU A 181 -9.38 11.13 11.35
CA GLU A 181 -9.33 11.80 12.66
C GLU A 181 -8.02 11.48 13.39
N ASN A 182 -7.58 10.22 13.39
CA ASN A 182 -6.29 9.84 13.97
C ASN A 182 -5.12 10.53 13.26
N LEU A 183 -5.12 10.56 11.93
CA LEU A 183 -4.09 11.24 11.15
C LEU A 183 -4.08 12.74 11.40
N ARG A 184 -5.25 13.38 11.50
CA ARG A 184 -5.37 14.82 11.80
C ARG A 184 -4.72 15.17 13.12
N VAL A 185 -4.94 14.37 14.16
CA VAL A 185 -4.31 14.58 15.48
C VAL A 185 -2.79 14.41 15.39
N GLN A 186 -2.31 13.34 14.75
CA GLN A 186 -0.88 13.04 14.67
C GLN A 186 -0.11 14.02 13.77
N LEU A 187 -0.75 14.55 12.72
CA LEU A 187 -0.13 15.46 11.76
C LEU A 187 -0.37 16.96 12.09
N ALA A 188 -1.10 17.27 13.17
CA ALA A 188 -1.32 18.65 13.61
C ALA A 188 -0.02 19.48 13.74
N PRO A 189 1.11 18.94 14.23
CA PRO A 189 2.38 19.69 14.30
C PRO A 189 2.91 20.12 12.93
N LEU A 190 2.65 19.35 11.86
CA LEU A 190 3.09 19.70 10.51
C LEU A 190 2.31 20.90 9.93
N VAL A 191 1.04 21.03 10.30
CA VAL A 191 0.17 22.13 9.84
C VAL A 191 0.53 23.43 10.56
N ASN A 192 0.75 23.35 11.87
CA ASN A 192 1.08 24.51 12.69
C ASN A 192 2.45 25.12 12.35
N ASN A 193 3.46 24.32 12.01
CA ASN A 193 4.77 24.79 11.58
C ASN A 193 4.76 25.50 10.21
N ASN A 194 3.73 25.31 9.40
CA ASN A 194 3.58 25.98 8.11
C ASN A 194 2.95 27.40 8.27
N SER A 195 2.33 27.68 9.42
CA SER A 195 1.69 28.97 9.74
C SER A 195 2.64 30.00 10.37
N VAL A 196 3.89 29.64 10.67
CA VAL A 196 4.88 30.50 11.34
C VAL A 196 5.89 31.12 10.36
N ARG A 197 5.79 30.85 9.07
CA ARG A 197 6.61 31.50 8.03
C ARG A 197 5.74 32.38 7.14
N VAL A 198 5.32 33.54 7.70
CA VAL A 198 4.94 34.76 6.97
C VAL A 198 5.84 35.88 7.45
#